data_0dd35c0e41b9d1dcb1bb62fbbf4379bd
#
_entry.id   0dd35c0e41b9d1dcb1bb62fbbf4379bd
#
_cell.length_a   1.000
_cell.length_b   1.000
_cell.length_c   1.000
_cell.angle_alpha   90.00
_cell.angle_beta   90.00
_cell.angle_gamma   90.00
#
_symmetry.space_group_name_H-M   'P 1'
#
loop_
_entity.id
_entity.type
_entity.pdbx_description
1 polymer ?
#
loop_
_entity_poly.entity_id
_entity_poly.type
_entity_poly.pdbx_seq_one_letter_code
_entity_poly.pdbx_strand_id
1 'polypeptide(L)'
;MNNPQQPREYDAVLGGNSPSLEGAAVLGGIEGVKLRLQNPDSKVRIAALEQALNYGKQGLDLVIAGLKDESWAIQNAAYLILNSRTEPRIKQILQKPNHEGFKLQKIEVVTVNKFAEIIQRQQRVARYFIEDLGNGVKLEMAAIPGGTFMMGSPENEIGRHDKESPQHQVSVPSFFIGKYPVTQAQYQAITGTNPSYFKGSNRPVEKVSWKNAVTFCEKLSQKIGKSYRLPSEAEWEYACRARTTTPFHFGDTITTDLANYNGNYKETTEVGSFGVANNFGLYDMHGNVWEWCQDSWHSSYKGAPTDGSAWLDTEENTNLKLLRGGSWCYNPDYCRSAFRDPYNLDDLNFNIGFRVVCSGAAWT
;
A
#
# COMPACT_ATOMS: atom_id res chain seq x y z
N MET A 1 15.45 -28.70 -46.80
CA MET A 1 14.41 -27.74 -47.27
C MET A 1 13.49 -27.56 -46.07
N ASN A 2 13.68 -26.45 -45.32
CA ASN A 2 12.86 -26.13 -44.18
C ASN A 2 11.53 -25.55 -44.61
N ASN A 3 10.45 -26.27 -44.28
CA ASN A 3 9.09 -25.82 -44.54
C ASN A 3 8.80 -24.60 -43.61
N PRO A 4 8.37 -23.43 -44.11
CA PRO A 4 7.98 -22.34 -43.24
C PRO A 4 6.76 -22.78 -42.44
N GLN A 5 6.88 -22.75 -41.11
CA GLN A 5 5.78 -23.06 -40.21
C GLN A 5 4.64 -22.06 -40.44
N GLN A 6 3.46 -22.58 -40.77
CA GLN A 6 2.24 -21.78 -40.84
C GLN A 6 2.00 -21.07 -39.48
N PRO A 7 1.52 -19.81 -39.47
CA PRO A 7 1.16 -19.10 -38.25
C PRO A 7 0.17 -19.94 -37.44
N ARG A 8 0.39 -20.02 -36.14
CA ARG A 8 -0.54 -20.69 -35.23
C ARG A 8 -1.67 -19.73 -34.85
N GLU A 9 -2.83 -20.27 -34.46
CA GLU A 9 -4.06 -19.54 -34.14
C GLU A 9 -3.90 -18.41 -33.08
N TYR A 10 -2.79 -18.40 -32.33
CA TYR A 10 -2.42 -17.39 -31.32
C TYR A 10 -1.36 -16.38 -31.79
N ASP A 11 -0.94 -16.43 -33.06
CA ASP A 11 -0.05 -15.43 -33.62
C ASP A 11 -0.87 -14.18 -33.99
N ALA A 12 -0.73 -13.10 -33.16
CA ALA A 12 -1.46 -11.85 -33.38
C ALA A 12 -0.90 -11.06 -34.56
N VAL A 13 -1.77 -10.61 -35.45
CA VAL A 13 -1.45 -9.66 -36.50
C VAL A 13 -1.47 -8.25 -35.90
N LEU A 14 -0.35 -7.53 -35.95
CA LEU A 14 -0.27 -6.11 -35.58
C LEU A 14 -0.92 -5.28 -36.69
N GLY A 15 -2.18 -4.85 -36.47
CA GLY A 15 -2.89 -3.97 -37.37
C GLY A 15 -3.47 -2.76 -36.66
N GLY A 16 -2.88 -1.60 -36.86
CA GLY A 16 -3.57 -0.31 -36.75
C GLY A 16 -3.80 0.24 -38.13
N ASN A 17 -5.04 0.57 -38.51
CA ASN A 17 -5.50 1.12 -39.79
C ASN A 17 -4.92 0.45 -41.03
N SER A 18 -5.69 -0.43 -41.67
CA SER A 18 -5.30 -1.28 -42.77
C SER A 18 -4.66 -0.54 -43.95
N PRO A 19 -3.37 -0.74 -44.18
CA PRO A 19 -2.86 -0.84 -45.53
C PRO A 19 -2.97 -2.29 -45.99
N SER A 20 -3.11 -2.50 -47.31
CA SER A 20 -3.21 -3.79 -47.98
C SER A 20 -2.22 -4.83 -47.41
N LEU A 21 -2.65 -6.07 -47.32
CA LEU A 21 -1.91 -7.26 -46.78
C LEU A 21 -0.61 -7.61 -47.52
N GLU A 22 -0.16 -6.85 -48.51
CA GLU A 22 1.09 -7.02 -49.23
C GLU A 22 2.23 -6.31 -48.47
N GLY A 23 2.74 -6.94 -47.40
CA GLY A 23 3.92 -6.44 -46.67
C GLY A 23 3.82 -6.52 -45.16
N ALA A 24 2.72 -7.00 -44.57
CA ALA A 24 2.64 -7.23 -43.14
C ALA A 24 3.50 -8.44 -42.76
N ALA A 25 4.67 -8.23 -42.18
CA ALA A 25 5.44 -9.29 -41.57
C ALA A 25 4.66 -9.82 -40.35
N VAL A 26 4.13 -11.04 -40.46
CA VAL A 26 3.60 -11.78 -39.31
C VAL A 26 4.81 -12.20 -38.47
N LEU A 27 5.14 -11.40 -37.45
CA LEU A 27 6.18 -11.73 -36.49
C LEU A 27 5.57 -12.68 -35.46
N GLY A 28 5.49 -13.97 -35.84
CA GLY A 28 5.17 -15.06 -34.91
C GLY A 28 6.38 -15.47 -34.05
N GLY A 29 6.14 -16.36 -33.10
CA GLY A 29 7.21 -16.91 -32.29
C GLY A 29 7.77 -15.95 -31.24
N ILE A 30 8.96 -16.29 -30.71
CA ILE A 30 9.62 -15.53 -29.64
C ILE A 30 9.99 -14.09 -30.07
N GLU A 31 10.30 -13.88 -31.34
CA GLU A 31 10.63 -12.53 -31.86
C GLU A 31 9.40 -11.63 -31.86
N GLY A 32 8.21 -12.15 -32.16
CA GLY A 32 6.97 -11.42 -32.01
C GLY A 32 6.65 -11.06 -30.57
N VAL A 33 6.99 -11.93 -29.61
CA VAL A 33 6.87 -11.62 -28.18
C VAL A 33 7.82 -10.47 -27.79
N LYS A 34 9.09 -10.53 -28.21
CA LYS A 34 10.09 -9.48 -27.93
C LYS A 34 9.64 -8.12 -28.46
N LEU A 35 9.08 -8.10 -29.67
CA LEU A 35 8.58 -6.84 -30.25
C LEU A 35 7.40 -6.28 -29.44
N ARG A 36 6.43 -7.13 -29.04
CA ARG A 36 5.30 -6.67 -28.22
C ARG A 36 5.72 -6.23 -26.82
N LEU A 37 6.81 -6.75 -26.26
CA LEU A 37 7.36 -6.27 -25.00
C LEU A 37 7.92 -4.84 -25.09
N GLN A 38 8.17 -4.30 -26.27
CA GLN A 38 8.57 -2.91 -26.50
C GLN A 38 7.39 -1.95 -26.75
N ASN A 39 6.15 -2.46 -26.75
CA ASN A 39 4.96 -1.65 -26.99
C ASN A 39 4.76 -0.62 -25.86
N PRO A 40 4.38 0.64 -26.16
CA PRO A 40 4.09 1.64 -25.13
C PRO A 40 2.87 1.27 -24.26
N ASP A 41 1.92 0.48 -24.77
CA ASP A 41 0.77 0.02 -23.99
C ASP A 41 1.15 -1.16 -23.07
N SER A 42 1.04 -0.93 -21.78
CA SER A 42 1.32 -1.93 -20.76
C SER A 42 0.44 -3.19 -20.85
N LYS A 43 -0.78 -3.08 -21.38
CA LYS A 43 -1.68 -4.23 -21.58
C LYS A 43 -1.13 -5.18 -22.64
N VAL A 44 -0.61 -4.62 -23.74
CA VAL A 44 0.05 -5.41 -24.81
C VAL A 44 1.29 -6.10 -24.28
N ARG A 45 2.10 -5.40 -23.48
CA ARG A 45 3.31 -5.94 -22.87
C ARG A 45 3.00 -7.06 -21.88
N ILE A 46 1.96 -6.92 -21.04
CA ILE A 46 1.52 -7.96 -20.08
C ILE A 46 1.08 -9.21 -20.84
N ALA A 47 0.25 -9.07 -21.87
CA ALA A 47 -0.16 -10.20 -22.70
C ALA A 47 1.05 -10.90 -23.37
N ALA A 48 2.07 -10.14 -23.76
CA ALA A 48 3.30 -10.69 -24.32
C ALA A 48 4.11 -11.49 -23.27
N LEU A 49 4.14 -11.08 -21.98
CA LEU A 49 4.77 -11.86 -20.91
C LEU A 49 4.07 -13.21 -20.68
N GLU A 50 2.73 -13.23 -20.73
CA GLU A 50 1.95 -14.46 -20.62
C GLU A 50 2.24 -15.41 -21.79
N GLN A 51 2.27 -14.88 -23.02
CA GLN A 51 2.61 -15.67 -24.21
C GLN A 51 4.06 -16.16 -24.21
N ALA A 52 4.99 -15.44 -23.60
CA ALA A 52 6.39 -15.82 -23.49
C ALA A 52 6.54 -17.23 -22.92
N LEU A 53 5.68 -17.64 -21.98
CA LEU A 53 5.72 -18.96 -21.35
C LEU A 53 5.61 -20.13 -22.35
N ASN A 54 5.03 -19.93 -23.52
CA ASN A 54 4.91 -20.95 -24.56
C ASN A 54 6.24 -21.26 -25.26
N TYR A 55 7.29 -20.46 -25.00
CA TYR A 55 8.60 -20.56 -25.65
C TYR A 55 9.70 -21.11 -24.73
N GLY A 56 9.30 -21.91 -23.74
CA GLY A 56 10.22 -22.64 -22.83
C GLY A 56 11.21 -21.71 -22.10
N LYS A 57 12.50 -22.09 -22.09
CA LYS A 57 13.53 -21.36 -21.36
C LYS A 57 13.70 -19.90 -21.83
N GLN A 58 13.68 -19.68 -23.15
CA GLN A 58 13.84 -18.33 -23.70
C GLN A 58 12.70 -17.42 -23.28
N GLY A 59 11.46 -17.90 -23.31
CA GLY A 59 10.31 -17.16 -22.85
C GLY A 59 10.35 -16.90 -21.34
N LEU A 60 10.77 -17.88 -20.54
CA LEU A 60 10.94 -17.70 -19.10
C LEU A 60 11.98 -16.61 -18.76
N ASP A 61 13.09 -16.56 -19.51
CA ASP A 61 14.12 -15.54 -19.32
C ASP A 61 13.57 -14.13 -19.65
N LEU A 62 12.64 -13.99 -20.61
CA LEU A 62 11.94 -12.72 -20.88
C LEU A 62 11.01 -12.32 -19.72
N VAL A 63 10.30 -13.27 -19.12
CA VAL A 63 9.47 -12.98 -17.94
C VAL A 63 10.34 -12.58 -16.75
N ILE A 64 11.49 -13.23 -16.54
CA ILE A 64 12.45 -12.83 -15.49
C ILE A 64 12.98 -11.41 -15.74
N ALA A 65 13.27 -11.06 -17.00
CA ALA A 65 13.68 -9.69 -17.35
C ALA A 65 12.59 -8.66 -17.01
N GLY A 66 11.31 -9.00 -17.15
CA GLY A 66 10.18 -8.17 -16.79
C GLY A 66 10.13 -7.74 -15.31
N LEU A 67 10.81 -8.47 -14.40
CA LEU A 67 10.96 -8.03 -13.00
C LEU A 67 11.79 -6.74 -12.84
N LYS A 68 12.56 -6.37 -13.88
CA LYS A 68 13.41 -5.17 -13.90
C LYS A 68 12.90 -4.09 -14.85
N ASP A 69 11.68 -4.25 -15.35
CA ASP A 69 11.05 -3.30 -16.26
C ASP A 69 10.80 -1.95 -15.55
N GLU A 70 10.86 -0.86 -16.28
CA GLU A 70 10.56 0.49 -15.75
C GLU A 70 9.08 0.61 -15.33
N SER A 71 8.19 -0.12 -16.01
CA SER A 71 6.77 -0.12 -15.70
C SER A 71 6.43 -1.03 -14.53
N TRP A 72 5.88 -0.44 -13.48
CA TRP A 72 5.33 -1.17 -12.33
C TRP A 72 4.30 -2.25 -12.72
N ALA A 73 3.46 -1.99 -13.73
CA ALA A 73 2.47 -2.95 -14.19
C ALA A 73 3.13 -4.21 -14.78
N ILE A 74 4.24 -4.03 -15.49
CA ILE A 74 5.02 -5.13 -16.07
C ILE A 74 5.76 -5.91 -15.00
N GLN A 75 6.40 -5.23 -14.04
CA GLN A 75 7.05 -5.90 -12.91
C GLN A 75 6.07 -6.77 -12.12
N ASN A 76 4.85 -6.26 -11.85
CA ASN A 76 3.80 -7.00 -11.15
C ASN A 76 3.34 -8.22 -11.93
N ALA A 77 3.07 -8.09 -13.23
CA ALA A 77 2.67 -9.20 -14.08
C ALA A 77 3.77 -10.27 -14.11
N ALA A 78 5.01 -9.87 -14.35
CA ALA A 78 6.16 -10.79 -14.33
C ALA A 78 6.29 -11.52 -12.98
N TYR A 79 6.15 -10.79 -11.86
CA TYR A 79 6.20 -11.39 -10.54
C TYR A 79 5.08 -12.41 -10.32
N LEU A 80 3.82 -12.09 -10.66
CA LEU A 80 2.68 -12.99 -10.51
C LEU A 80 2.87 -14.28 -11.33
N ILE A 81 3.31 -14.13 -12.58
CA ILE A 81 3.63 -15.28 -13.46
C ILE A 81 4.71 -16.16 -12.82
N LEU A 82 5.80 -15.57 -12.36
CA LEU A 82 6.91 -16.33 -11.77
C LEU A 82 6.56 -16.93 -10.41
N ASN A 83 5.75 -16.24 -9.59
CA ASN A 83 5.38 -16.70 -8.25
C ASN A 83 4.45 -17.93 -8.26
N SER A 84 3.78 -18.21 -9.39
CA SER A 84 3.00 -19.45 -9.58
C SER A 84 3.89 -20.67 -9.82
N ARG A 85 5.19 -20.49 -10.04
CA ARG A 85 6.13 -21.55 -10.39
C ARG A 85 6.86 -22.11 -9.16
N THR A 86 7.25 -23.37 -9.25
CA THR A 86 7.83 -24.13 -8.11
C THR A 86 9.34 -24.32 -8.20
N GLU A 87 9.96 -23.97 -9.34
CA GLU A 87 11.38 -24.18 -9.59
C GLU A 87 12.28 -23.44 -8.58
N PRO A 88 13.27 -24.10 -7.97
CA PRO A 88 14.12 -23.47 -6.94
C PRO A 88 14.83 -22.19 -7.41
N ARG A 89 15.28 -22.16 -8.68
CA ARG A 89 15.89 -20.96 -9.29
C ARG A 89 14.96 -19.77 -9.27
N ILE A 90 13.68 -19.97 -9.60
CA ILE A 90 12.67 -18.90 -9.61
C ILE A 90 12.42 -18.38 -8.21
N LYS A 91 12.25 -19.29 -7.23
CA LYS A 91 12.09 -18.91 -5.83
C LYS A 91 13.26 -18.06 -5.31
N GLN A 92 14.50 -18.45 -5.65
CA GLN A 92 15.69 -17.66 -5.28
C GLN A 92 15.69 -16.25 -5.92
N ILE A 93 15.27 -16.13 -7.20
CA ILE A 93 15.17 -14.85 -7.89
C ILE A 93 14.14 -13.95 -7.19
N LEU A 94 12.96 -14.49 -6.87
CA LEU A 94 11.88 -13.73 -6.25
C LEU A 94 12.16 -13.31 -4.79
N GLN A 95 13.08 -14.00 -4.12
CA GLN A 95 13.52 -13.63 -2.77
C GLN A 95 14.49 -12.46 -2.74
N LYS A 96 15.17 -12.17 -3.86
CA LYS A 96 16.11 -11.05 -3.96
C LYS A 96 15.33 -9.74 -4.17
N PRO A 97 15.80 -8.62 -3.60
CA PRO A 97 15.31 -7.31 -4.00
C PRO A 97 15.49 -7.10 -5.51
N ASN A 98 14.60 -6.34 -6.13
CA ASN A 98 14.80 -5.89 -7.50
C ASN A 98 16.04 -4.95 -7.57
N HIS A 99 16.37 -4.45 -8.78
CA HIS A 99 17.51 -3.54 -8.97
C HIS A 99 17.39 -2.22 -8.19
N GLU A 100 16.18 -1.86 -7.76
CA GLU A 100 15.88 -0.68 -6.92
C GLU A 100 15.91 -0.98 -5.41
N GLY A 101 16.22 -2.22 -5.01
CA GLY A 101 16.27 -2.64 -3.61
C GLY A 101 14.93 -3.07 -3.01
N PHE A 102 13.85 -3.18 -3.83
CA PHE A 102 12.52 -3.60 -3.34
C PHE A 102 12.32 -5.11 -3.39
N LYS A 103 11.58 -5.57 -2.39
CA LYS A 103 10.95 -6.89 -2.42
C LYS A 103 9.53 -6.76 -2.94
N LEU A 104 9.23 -7.58 -3.93
CA LEU A 104 7.87 -7.80 -4.40
C LEU A 104 7.20 -8.86 -3.53
N GLN A 105 6.02 -8.58 -3.02
CA GLN A 105 5.25 -9.53 -2.21
C GLN A 105 3.84 -9.65 -2.75
N LYS A 106 3.39 -10.90 -2.87
CA LYS A 106 1.99 -11.21 -3.16
C LYS A 106 1.14 -10.85 -1.95
N ILE A 107 0.06 -10.13 -2.20
CA ILE A 107 -0.92 -9.71 -1.21
C ILE A 107 -2.31 -10.15 -1.64
N GLU A 108 -3.20 -10.37 -0.68
CA GLU A 108 -4.61 -10.59 -0.94
C GLU A 108 -5.39 -9.30 -0.67
N VAL A 109 -6.21 -8.90 -1.64
CA VAL A 109 -7.14 -7.78 -1.56
C VAL A 109 -8.57 -8.32 -1.64
N VAL A 110 -9.42 -7.84 -0.76
CA VAL A 110 -10.81 -8.31 -0.63
C VAL A 110 -11.75 -7.17 -0.91
N THR A 111 -12.88 -7.47 -1.55
CA THR A 111 -14.01 -6.54 -1.71
C THR A 111 -15.25 -7.14 -1.06
N VAL A 112 -15.97 -6.32 -0.29
CA VAL A 112 -17.24 -6.67 0.34
C VAL A 112 -18.39 -5.84 -0.25
N ASN A 113 -19.58 -6.40 -0.24
CA ASN A 113 -20.79 -5.68 -0.60
C ASN A 113 -21.41 -4.96 0.62
N LYS A 114 -22.51 -4.25 0.43
CA LYS A 114 -23.25 -3.54 1.49
C LYS A 114 -23.82 -4.44 2.61
N PHE A 115 -23.82 -5.75 2.43
CA PHE A 115 -24.25 -6.74 3.43
C PHE A 115 -23.06 -7.37 4.17
N ALA A 116 -21.85 -6.82 4.01
CA ALA A 116 -20.58 -7.33 4.57
C ALA A 116 -20.19 -8.73 4.06
N GLU A 117 -20.71 -9.15 2.90
CA GLU A 117 -20.34 -10.41 2.26
C GLU A 117 -19.13 -10.18 1.35
N ILE A 118 -18.15 -11.09 1.42
CA ILE A 118 -16.98 -11.05 0.52
C ILE A 118 -17.44 -11.46 -0.88
N ILE A 119 -17.41 -10.51 -1.82
CA ILE A 119 -17.78 -10.74 -3.22
C ILE A 119 -16.59 -10.96 -4.14
N GLN A 120 -15.39 -10.59 -3.70
CA GLN A 120 -14.18 -10.76 -4.50
C GLN A 120 -12.94 -10.94 -3.63
N ARG A 121 -12.05 -11.86 -4.04
CA ARG A 121 -10.68 -12.00 -3.55
C ARG A 121 -9.73 -11.90 -4.73
N GLN A 122 -8.77 -10.98 -4.66
CA GLN A 122 -7.80 -10.76 -5.72
C GLN A 122 -6.38 -10.89 -5.16
N GLN A 123 -5.53 -11.55 -5.94
CA GLN A 123 -4.11 -11.56 -5.68
C GLN A 123 -3.46 -10.37 -6.41
N ARG A 124 -2.73 -9.56 -5.67
CA ARG A 124 -1.98 -8.42 -6.19
C ARG A 124 -0.53 -8.49 -5.73
N VAL A 125 0.27 -7.55 -6.15
CA VAL A 125 1.67 -7.44 -5.73
C VAL A 125 1.90 -6.05 -5.16
N ALA A 126 2.55 -5.99 -4.02
CA ALA A 126 3.01 -4.75 -3.42
C ALA A 126 4.55 -4.74 -3.36
N ARG A 127 5.11 -3.54 -3.34
CA ARG A 127 6.55 -3.30 -3.21
C ARG A 127 6.88 -2.89 -1.79
N TYR A 128 7.89 -3.53 -1.23
CA TYR A 128 8.38 -3.17 0.10
C TYR A 128 9.90 -3.05 0.07
N PHE A 129 10.42 -2.09 0.78
CA PHE A 129 11.79 -2.20 1.27
C PHE A 129 11.79 -2.57 2.75
N ILE A 130 12.89 -3.10 3.23
CA ILE A 130 12.99 -3.60 4.60
C ILE A 130 14.17 -2.93 5.28
N GLU A 131 13.90 -2.25 6.38
CA GLU A 131 14.93 -1.76 7.29
C GLU A 131 15.24 -2.82 8.35
N ASP A 132 16.50 -3.02 8.61
CA ASP A 132 16.97 -3.84 9.73
C ASP A 132 17.16 -2.95 10.97
N LEU A 133 16.33 -3.16 11.97
CA LEU A 133 16.40 -2.43 13.23
C LEU A 133 17.35 -3.07 14.24
N GLY A 134 18.03 -4.16 13.86
CA GLY A 134 18.90 -4.96 14.71
C GLY A 134 18.17 -6.06 15.46
N ASN A 135 18.92 -7.05 15.96
CA ASN A 135 18.41 -8.20 16.72
C ASN A 135 17.28 -8.98 16.01
N GLY A 136 17.28 -9.00 14.67
CA GLY A 136 16.25 -9.68 13.88
C GLY A 136 14.95 -8.91 13.72
N VAL A 137 14.81 -7.73 14.32
CA VAL A 137 13.65 -6.86 14.18
C VAL A 137 13.71 -6.11 12.86
N LYS A 138 12.66 -6.18 12.07
CA LYS A 138 12.57 -5.55 10.74
C LYS A 138 11.40 -4.59 10.69
N LEU A 139 11.56 -3.52 9.89
CA LEU A 139 10.49 -2.60 9.54
C LEU A 139 10.26 -2.69 8.02
N GLU A 140 9.05 -3.12 7.63
CA GLU A 140 8.65 -3.20 6.23
C GLU A 140 7.93 -1.92 5.82
N MET A 141 8.43 -1.27 4.78
CA MET A 141 7.91 -0.01 4.26
C MET A 141 7.32 -0.24 2.87
N ALA A 142 6.03 0.01 2.72
CA ALA A 142 5.32 -0.09 1.44
C ALA A 142 5.61 1.14 0.57
N ALA A 143 5.89 0.91 -0.71
CA ALA A 143 6.06 1.97 -1.70
C ALA A 143 4.68 2.44 -2.18
N ILE A 144 4.34 3.69 -1.92
CA ILE A 144 3.08 4.31 -2.31
C ILE A 144 3.33 5.19 -3.54
N PRO A 145 2.71 4.88 -4.69
CA PRO A 145 2.84 5.73 -5.86
C PRO A 145 2.17 7.07 -5.61
N GLY A 146 2.77 8.14 -6.10
CA GLY A 146 2.11 9.46 -6.10
C GLY A 146 0.82 9.44 -6.91
N GLY A 147 -0.07 10.37 -6.62
CA GLY A 147 -1.34 10.48 -7.31
C GLY A 147 -2.27 11.51 -6.69
N THR A 148 -3.46 11.60 -7.26
CA THR A 148 -4.49 12.56 -6.83
C THR A 148 -5.72 11.80 -6.37
N PHE A 149 -6.36 12.27 -5.30
CA PHE A 149 -7.58 11.67 -4.76
C PHE A 149 -8.52 12.72 -4.18
N MET A 150 -9.75 12.32 -3.90
CA MET A 150 -10.72 13.14 -3.18
C MET A 150 -10.60 12.83 -1.69
N MET A 151 -10.09 13.78 -0.91
CA MET A 151 -9.95 13.70 0.55
C MET A 151 -11.24 14.14 1.23
N GLY A 152 -11.61 13.44 2.30
CA GLY A 152 -12.85 13.65 3.01
C GLY A 152 -13.99 12.74 2.51
N SER A 153 -15.20 12.92 3.04
CA SER A 153 -16.37 12.11 2.70
C SER A 153 -17.35 12.86 1.81
N PRO A 154 -17.98 12.18 0.80
CA PRO A 154 -19.08 12.77 0.05
C PRO A 154 -20.32 12.95 0.95
N GLU A 155 -21.21 13.87 0.57
CA GLU A 155 -22.38 14.23 1.39
C GLU A 155 -23.31 13.06 1.70
N ASN A 156 -23.35 12.06 0.83
CA ASN A 156 -24.20 10.87 0.96
C ASN A 156 -23.52 9.69 1.66
N GLU A 157 -22.29 9.84 2.16
CA GLU A 157 -21.60 8.75 2.87
C GLU A 157 -22.28 8.52 4.23
N ILE A 158 -22.68 7.28 4.50
CA ILE A 158 -23.32 6.89 5.75
C ILE A 158 -22.31 7.03 6.91
N GLY A 159 -22.73 7.63 8.01
CA GLY A 159 -21.89 7.84 9.19
C GLY A 159 -20.88 8.97 9.05
N ARG A 160 -20.99 9.83 8.01
CA ARG A 160 -20.10 11.00 7.84
C ARG A 160 -20.32 12.06 8.93
N HIS A 161 -19.26 12.82 9.18
CA HIS A 161 -19.29 13.98 10.06
C HIS A 161 -18.89 15.27 9.32
N ASP A 162 -19.39 16.41 9.78
CA ASP A 162 -19.09 17.72 9.16
C ASP A 162 -17.59 18.04 9.16
N LYS A 163 -16.85 17.53 10.14
CA LYS A 163 -15.38 17.67 10.22
C LYS A 163 -14.63 17.00 9.05
N GLU A 164 -15.29 16.16 8.26
CA GLU A 164 -14.76 15.50 7.06
C GLU A 164 -15.00 16.31 5.77
N SER A 165 -15.50 17.54 5.90
CA SER A 165 -15.92 18.46 4.82
C SER A 165 -15.09 19.72 4.75
N PRO A 166 -15.08 20.42 3.60
CA PRO A 166 -15.55 19.95 2.30
C PRO A 166 -14.67 18.84 1.72
N GLN A 167 -15.28 17.91 0.98
CA GLN A 167 -14.48 16.98 0.17
C GLN A 167 -13.71 17.77 -0.89
N HIS A 168 -12.41 17.53 -1.04
CA HIS A 168 -11.55 18.30 -1.91
C HIS A 168 -10.47 17.43 -2.55
N GLN A 169 -9.94 17.88 -3.68
CA GLN A 169 -8.89 17.18 -4.40
C GLN A 169 -7.52 17.47 -3.78
N VAL A 170 -6.75 16.41 -3.52
CA VAL A 170 -5.38 16.50 -3.00
C VAL A 170 -4.45 15.68 -3.89
N SER A 171 -3.29 16.25 -4.24
CA SER A 171 -2.21 15.58 -4.93
C SER A 171 -1.13 15.18 -3.92
N VAL A 172 -0.83 13.89 -3.83
CA VAL A 172 0.16 13.35 -2.90
C VAL A 172 1.38 12.88 -3.70
N PRO A 173 2.59 13.36 -3.39
CA PRO A 173 3.82 12.82 -3.97
C PRO A 173 4.00 11.34 -3.62
N SER A 174 4.86 10.62 -4.34
CA SER A 174 5.24 9.26 -3.94
C SER A 174 6.01 9.25 -2.63
N PHE A 175 5.74 8.26 -1.79
CA PHE A 175 6.36 8.13 -0.46
C PHE A 175 6.38 6.66 -0.01
N PHE A 176 6.99 6.40 1.13
CA PHE A 176 6.96 5.10 1.79
C PHE A 176 6.24 5.21 3.11
N ILE A 177 5.43 4.21 3.43
CA ILE A 177 4.70 4.13 4.70
C ILE A 177 4.86 2.73 5.31
N GLY A 178 4.89 2.65 6.63
CA GLY A 178 4.91 1.36 7.32
C GLY A 178 3.80 0.44 6.83
N LYS A 179 4.15 -0.77 6.41
CA LYS A 179 3.20 -1.81 6.00
C LYS A 179 2.12 -2.05 7.04
N TYR A 180 2.51 -1.96 8.29
CA TYR A 180 1.72 -2.11 9.50
C TYR A 180 1.87 -0.88 10.41
N PRO A 181 0.99 -0.69 11.40
CA PRO A 181 1.30 0.14 12.56
C PRO A 181 2.61 -0.34 13.21
N VAL A 182 3.37 0.58 13.81
CA VAL A 182 4.64 0.23 14.49
C VAL A 182 4.37 -0.82 15.56
N THR A 183 5.11 -1.94 15.51
CA THR A 183 4.96 -3.02 16.49
C THR A 183 5.71 -2.74 17.78
N GLN A 184 5.34 -3.45 18.86
CA GLN A 184 6.02 -3.34 20.14
C GLN A 184 7.50 -3.72 20.05
N ALA A 185 7.85 -4.75 19.26
CA ALA A 185 9.24 -5.13 19.02
C ALA A 185 10.01 -4.01 18.30
N GLN A 186 9.43 -3.37 17.30
CA GLN A 186 10.04 -2.25 16.59
C GLN A 186 10.21 -1.04 17.51
N TYR A 187 9.18 -0.70 18.27
CA TYR A 187 9.24 0.42 19.21
C TYR A 187 10.34 0.20 20.26
N GLN A 188 10.41 -0.99 20.83
CA GLN A 188 11.44 -1.35 21.81
C GLN A 188 12.86 -1.35 21.20
N ALA A 189 13.04 -1.81 19.98
CA ALA A 189 14.34 -1.82 19.28
C ALA A 189 14.91 -0.41 19.04
N ILE A 190 14.04 0.60 18.94
CA ILE A 190 14.42 1.99 18.71
C ILE A 190 14.49 2.81 20.00
N THR A 191 13.54 2.62 20.92
CA THR A 191 13.42 3.47 22.13
C THR A 191 13.99 2.82 23.39
N GLY A 192 14.17 1.49 23.39
CA GLY A 192 14.58 0.71 24.56
C GLY A 192 13.43 0.33 25.49
N THR A 193 12.18 0.77 25.23
CA THR A 193 11.03 0.57 26.12
C THR A 193 9.82 -0.01 25.38
N ASN A 194 8.86 -0.57 26.13
CA ASN A 194 7.56 -1.01 25.61
C ASN A 194 6.45 -0.55 26.57
N PRO A 195 5.75 0.57 26.27
CA PRO A 195 4.72 1.14 27.14
C PRO A 195 3.38 0.42 27.05
N SER A 196 3.16 -0.43 26.05
CA SER A 196 1.87 -1.03 25.70
C SER A 196 1.22 -1.76 26.87
N TYR A 197 -0.10 -1.70 26.94
CA TYR A 197 -0.92 -2.44 27.88
C TYR A 197 -1.08 -3.91 27.45
N PHE A 198 -1.54 -4.14 26.23
CA PHE A 198 -1.68 -5.47 25.65
C PHE A 198 -0.33 -5.96 25.12
N LYS A 199 0.26 -6.95 25.78
CA LYS A 199 1.62 -7.39 25.45
C LYS A 199 1.67 -8.39 24.29
N GLY A 200 2.65 -8.19 23.41
CA GLY A 200 2.93 -9.07 22.27
C GLY A 200 3.87 -8.39 21.27
N SER A 201 4.99 -9.01 20.94
CA SER A 201 6.04 -8.42 20.09
C SER A 201 5.52 -7.95 18.72
N ASN A 202 4.54 -8.70 18.15
CA ASN A 202 3.92 -8.40 16.86
C ASN A 202 2.62 -7.61 16.97
N ARG A 203 2.16 -7.26 18.15
CA ARG A 203 1.03 -6.34 18.33
C ARG A 203 1.48 -4.91 18.06
N PRO A 204 0.58 -4.01 17.61
CA PRO A 204 0.92 -2.60 17.51
C PRO A 204 1.35 -2.06 18.88
N VAL A 205 2.30 -1.16 18.91
CA VAL A 205 2.56 -0.38 20.11
C VAL A 205 1.37 0.52 20.39
N GLU A 206 0.96 0.60 21.64
CA GLU A 206 -0.06 1.54 22.12
C GLU A 206 0.38 2.18 23.45
N LYS A 207 -0.38 3.11 23.98
CA LYS A 207 0.00 4.00 25.09
C LYS A 207 1.22 4.84 24.74
N VAL A 208 1.20 5.39 23.55
CA VAL A 208 2.18 6.32 23.02
C VAL A 208 1.50 7.64 22.67
N SER A 209 2.02 8.74 23.21
CA SER A 209 1.56 10.09 22.85
C SER A 209 2.10 10.48 21.48
N TRP A 210 1.57 11.56 20.91
CA TRP A 210 2.10 12.14 19.68
C TRP A 210 3.60 12.47 19.80
N LYS A 211 4.01 13.04 20.95
CA LYS A 211 5.43 13.33 21.23
C LYS A 211 6.29 12.08 21.28
N ASN A 212 5.78 10.98 21.86
CA ASN A 212 6.49 9.70 21.87
C ASN A 212 6.66 9.14 20.45
N ALA A 213 5.62 9.27 19.60
CA ALA A 213 5.68 8.81 18.23
C ALA A 213 6.67 9.66 17.39
N VAL A 214 6.72 10.97 17.58
CA VAL A 214 7.71 11.86 16.96
C VAL A 214 9.13 11.49 17.41
N THR A 215 9.35 11.33 18.72
CA THR A 215 10.65 10.90 19.27
C THR A 215 11.10 9.55 18.71
N PHE A 216 10.17 8.61 18.50
CA PHE A 216 10.48 7.35 17.82
C PHE A 216 10.98 7.60 16.39
N CYS A 217 10.28 8.44 15.61
CA CYS A 217 10.69 8.78 14.24
C CYS A 217 12.08 9.43 14.19
N GLU A 218 12.39 10.33 15.11
CA GLU A 218 13.70 10.98 15.22
C GLU A 218 14.81 9.95 15.50
N LYS A 219 14.61 9.08 16.49
CA LYS A 219 15.56 8.01 16.82
C LYS A 219 15.74 7.01 15.69
N LEU A 220 14.64 6.65 15.01
CA LEU A 220 14.69 5.79 13.83
C LEU A 220 15.49 6.44 12.70
N SER A 221 15.26 7.75 12.47
CA SER A 221 15.99 8.53 11.46
C SER A 221 17.49 8.55 11.74
N GLN A 222 17.86 8.82 12.98
CA GLN A 222 19.27 8.80 13.42
C GLN A 222 19.92 7.42 13.24
N LYS A 223 19.20 6.35 13.60
CA LYS A 223 19.71 4.99 13.51
C LYS A 223 19.91 4.51 12.07
N ILE A 224 18.95 4.84 11.19
CA ILE A 224 18.93 4.34 9.79
C ILE A 224 19.64 5.30 8.82
N GLY A 225 19.75 6.59 9.15
CA GLY A 225 20.30 7.62 8.26
C GLY A 225 19.34 8.08 7.16
N LYS A 226 18.03 7.85 7.33
CA LYS A 226 16.95 8.32 6.44
C LYS A 226 15.95 9.15 7.25
N SER A 227 15.19 10.02 6.59
CA SER A 227 14.19 10.86 7.26
C SER A 227 12.88 10.09 7.47
N TYR A 228 12.58 9.76 8.72
CA TYR A 228 11.29 9.17 9.13
C TYR A 228 10.46 10.19 9.91
N ARG A 229 9.17 10.18 9.70
CA ARG A 229 8.18 11.04 10.36
C ARG A 229 6.83 10.37 10.48
N LEU A 230 5.90 10.99 11.17
CA LEU A 230 4.48 10.62 11.08
C LEU A 230 3.95 10.97 9.67
N PRO A 231 2.93 10.25 9.17
CA PRO A 231 2.25 10.63 7.95
C PRO A 231 1.56 11.99 8.12
N SER A 232 1.44 12.76 7.03
CA SER A 232 0.41 13.79 7.00
C SER A 232 -0.97 13.11 6.97
N GLU A 233 -2.02 13.84 7.37
CA GLU A 233 -3.39 13.34 7.29
C GLU A 233 -3.76 12.94 5.86
N ALA A 234 -3.35 13.73 4.88
CA ALA A 234 -3.57 13.46 3.47
C ALA A 234 -2.83 12.20 2.98
N GLU A 235 -1.57 12.01 3.38
CA GLU A 235 -0.82 10.78 3.07
C GLU A 235 -1.49 9.56 3.68
N TRP A 236 -1.96 9.67 4.93
CA TRP A 236 -2.64 8.57 5.62
C TRP A 236 -3.93 8.17 4.91
N GLU A 237 -4.82 9.14 4.57
CA GLU A 237 -6.09 8.85 3.91
C GLU A 237 -5.89 8.34 2.47
N TYR A 238 -4.95 8.93 1.71
CA TYR A 238 -4.57 8.44 0.39
C TYR A 238 -4.08 6.98 0.43
N ALA A 239 -3.21 6.68 1.39
CA ALA A 239 -2.68 5.34 1.60
C ALA A 239 -3.78 4.37 2.06
N CYS A 240 -4.67 4.78 2.95
CA CYS A 240 -5.81 4.00 3.42
C CYS A 240 -6.76 3.64 2.28
N ARG A 241 -7.20 4.63 1.50
CA ARG A 241 -8.09 4.43 0.37
C ARG A 241 -7.49 3.58 -0.73
N ALA A 242 -6.20 3.69 -0.99
CA ALA A 242 -5.51 2.92 -2.00
C ALA A 242 -6.28 2.83 -3.34
N ARG A 243 -6.75 4.00 -3.82
CA ARG A 243 -7.55 4.20 -5.04
C ARG A 243 -9.03 3.79 -4.95
N THR A 244 -9.56 3.49 -3.77
CA THR A 244 -11.01 3.34 -3.59
C THR A 244 -11.65 4.66 -3.20
N THR A 245 -12.95 4.80 -3.45
CA THR A 245 -13.77 5.95 -3.07
C THR A 245 -14.82 5.60 -2.02
N THR A 246 -14.87 4.34 -1.62
CA THR A 246 -15.80 3.78 -0.63
C THR A 246 -15.38 4.15 0.80
N PRO A 247 -16.28 4.04 1.80
CA PRO A 247 -15.98 4.31 3.20
C PRO A 247 -14.77 3.51 3.73
N PHE A 248 -14.62 2.26 3.29
CA PHE A 248 -13.52 1.37 3.61
C PHE A 248 -12.80 0.95 2.32
N HIS A 249 -11.52 0.61 2.40
CA HIS A 249 -10.84 0.06 1.22
C HIS A 249 -11.41 -1.31 0.78
N PHE A 250 -12.17 -1.96 1.64
CA PHE A 250 -12.90 -3.20 1.34
C PHE A 250 -14.18 -2.96 0.52
N GLY A 251 -14.78 -1.76 0.62
CA GLY A 251 -16.08 -1.42 0.01
C GLY A 251 -16.95 -0.56 0.92
N ASP A 252 -18.26 -0.76 0.85
CA ASP A 252 -19.24 0.06 1.58
C ASP A 252 -19.31 -0.28 3.08
N THR A 253 -18.90 -1.48 3.45
CA THR A 253 -18.97 -1.99 4.83
C THR A 253 -17.65 -2.64 5.26
N ILE A 254 -17.58 -3.02 6.53
CA ILE A 254 -16.48 -3.73 7.14
C ILE A 254 -17.01 -4.90 7.99
N THR A 255 -16.24 -5.97 8.12
CA THR A 255 -16.59 -7.14 8.94
C THR A 255 -15.45 -7.48 9.90
N THR A 256 -15.78 -8.07 11.04
CA THR A 256 -14.80 -8.50 12.05
C THR A 256 -13.88 -9.62 11.58
N ASP A 257 -14.19 -10.27 10.46
CA ASP A 257 -13.29 -11.22 9.80
C ASP A 257 -12.14 -10.53 9.02
N LEU A 258 -12.26 -9.23 8.78
CA LEU A 258 -11.31 -8.44 7.98
C LEU A 258 -10.58 -7.36 8.79
N ALA A 259 -11.10 -7.01 9.98
CA ALA A 259 -10.52 -5.96 10.81
C ALA A 259 -10.92 -6.11 12.29
N ASN A 260 -10.11 -5.52 13.17
CA ASN A 260 -10.37 -5.50 14.60
C ASN A 260 -11.03 -4.18 15.02
N TYR A 261 -12.33 -4.22 15.32
CA TYR A 261 -13.13 -3.08 15.76
C TYR A 261 -14.29 -3.54 16.68
N ASN A 262 -15.03 -2.59 17.22
CA ASN A 262 -16.25 -2.80 18.00
C ASN A 262 -16.08 -3.72 19.24
N GLY A 263 -14.86 -3.81 19.78
CA GLY A 263 -14.57 -4.63 20.96
C GLY A 263 -14.65 -6.15 20.75
N ASN A 264 -14.75 -6.61 19.50
CA ASN A 264 -14.95 -8.03 19.18
C ASN A 264 -13.83 -8.92 19.74
N TYR A 265 -12.58 -8.47 19.67
CA TYR A 265 -11.42 -9.19 20.18
C TYR A 265 -11.02 -8.76 21.61
N LYS A 266 -11.65 -7.71 22.19
CA LYS A 266 -11.41 -7.15 23.52
C LYS A 266 -10.00 -6.61 23.77
N GLU A 267 -9.15 -6.61 22.76
CA GLU A 267 -7.75 -6.18 22.81
C GLU A 267 -7.22 -5.89 21.40
N THR A 268 -6.03 -5.33 21.28
CA THR A 268 -5.34 -5.23 19.98
C THR A 268 -5.03 -6.64 19.44
N THR A 269 -4.98 -6.80 18.13
CA THR A 269 -4.52 -8.04 17.47
C THR A 269 -3.09 -7.88 16.96
N GLU A 270 -2.40 -8.97 16.68
CA GLU A 270 -1.13 -8.90 15.95
C GLU A 270 -1.33 -8.22 14.60
N VAL A 271 -0.36 -7.41 14.18
CA VAL A 271 -0.46 -6.68 12.91
C VAL A 271 -0.56 -7.66 11.74
N GLY A 272 -1.44 -7.36 10.79
CA GLY A 272 -1.65 -8.17 9.59
C GLY A 272 -2.31 -9.52 9.85
N SER A 273 -2.83 -9.80 11.04
CA SER A 273 -3.40 -11.12 11.41
C SER A 273 -4.61 -11.52 10.55
N PHE A 274 -5.31 -10.58 9.95
CA PHE A 274 -6.43 -10.84 9.03
C PHE A 274 -5.98 -11.28 7.63
N GLY A 275 -4.69 -11.16 7.30
CA GLY A 275 -4.12 -11.64 6.04
C GLY A 275 -4.53 -10.85 4.79
N VAL A 276 -5.35 -9.81 4.92
CA VAL A 276 -5.85 -8.99 3.82
C VAL A 276 -5.24 -7.58 3.85
N ALA A 277 -4.87 -7.09 2.68
CA ALA A 277 -4.28 -5.77 2.51
C ALA A 277 -5.15 -4.89 1.61
N ASN A 278 -4.91 -3.57 1.63
CA ASN A 278 -5.45 -2.70 0.60
C ASN A 278 -4.63 -2.81 -0.70
N ASN A 279 -5.03 -2.09 -1.76
CA ASN A 279 -4.37 -2.15 -3.07
C ASN A 279 -2.89 -1.68 -3.07
N PHE A 280 -2.43 -1.01 -2.01
CA PHE A 280 -1.04 -0.60 -1.85
C PHE A 280 -0.24 -1.55 -0.94
N GLY A 281 -0.86 -2.61 -0.43
CA GLY A 281 -0.21 -3.59 0.42
C GLY A 281 -0.13 -3.17 1.89
N LEU A 282 -1.02 -2.30 2.34
CA LEU A 282 -1.12 -1.87 3.73
C LEU A 282 -2.17 -2.69 4.48
N TYR A 283 -1.87 -3.01 5.72
CA TYR A 283 -2.73 -3.78 6.61
C TYR A 283 -3.18 -2.91 7.78
N ASP A 284 -4.27 -3.30 8.41
CA ASP A 284 -4.80 -2.69 9.64
C ASP A 284 -5.10 -1.18 9.50
N MET A 285 -5.51 -0.74 8.30
CA MET A 285 -5.88 0.66 8.05
C MET A 285 -7.25 1.03 8.63
N HIS A 286 -8.03 0.04 9.08
CA HIS A 286 -9.37 0.19 9.63
C HIS A 286 -9.45 -0.58 10.95
N GLY A 287 -9.35 0.11 12.08
CA GLY A 287 -9.40 -0.50 13.41
C GLY A 287 -8.02 -0.86 13.97
N ASN A 288 -7.97 -1.80 14.88
CA ASN A 288 -6.85 -2.22 15.72
C ASN A 288 -6.36 -1.10 16.65
N VAL A 289 -5.61 -0.10 16.15
CA VAL A 289 -5.24 1.10 16.89
C VAL A 289 -5.51 2.36 16.08
N TRP A 290 -5.92 3.42 16.75
CA TRP A 290 -5.83 4.76 16.22
C TRP A 290 -4.40 5.10 15.85
N GLU A 291 -4.20 5.88 14.79
CA GLU A 291 -2.87 6.23 14.30
C GLU A 291 -2.68 7.75 14.29
N TRP A 292 -1.62 8.20 14.99
CA TRP A 292 -1.22 9.60 14.99
C TRP A 292 -0.79 10.07 13.60
N CYS A 293 -1.29 11.24 13.20
CA CYS A 293 -0.80 12.01 12.05
C CYS A 293 0.01 13.24 12.51
N GLN A 294 0.77 13.82 11.58
CA GLN A 294 1.61 14.99 11.85
C GLN A 294 0.80 16.27 12.06
N ASP A 295 -0.37 16.34 11.42
CA ASP A 295 -1.21 17.52 11.31
C ASP A 295 -1.73 18.02 12.66
N SER A 296 -1.94 19.33 12.76
CA SER A 296 -2.75 19.96 13.79
C SER A 296 -4.23 19.76 13.48
N TRP A 297 -5.05 19.77 14.53
CA TRP A 297 -6.49 19.64 14.36
C TRP A 297 -7.14 20.90 13.76
N HIS A 298 -7.93 20.70 12.71
CA HIS A 298 -8.83 21.70 12.13
C HIS A 298 -10.23 21.11 12.03
N SER A 299 -11.25 21.86 12.41
CA SER A 299 -12.64 21.38 12.47
C SER A 299 -13.29 21.15 11.10
N SER A 300 -12.63 21.53 10.01
CA SER A 300 -13.07 21.30 8.63
C SER A 300 -11.85 21.33 7.70
N TYR A 301 -12.02 20.92 6.44
CA TYR A 301 -10.99 21.03 5.41
C TYR A 301 -10.98 22.37 4.66
N LYS A 302 -11.71 23.39 5.14
CA LYS A 302 -11.71 24.70 4.51
C LYS A 302 -10.33 25.36 4.66
N GLY A 303 -9.62 25.50 3.55
CA GLY A 303 -8.25 26.05 3.52
C GLY A 303 -7.14 25.02 3.72
N ALA A 304 -7.47 23.73 3.73
CA ALA A 304 -6.48 22.65 3.86
C ALA A 304 -5.49 22.64 2.68
N PRO A 305 -4.23 22.22 2.91
CA PRO A 305 -3.26 21.98 1.84
C PRO A 305 -3.78 20.97 0.81
N THR A 306 -3.45 21.19 -0.47
CA THR A 306 -3.85 20.31 -1.57
C THR A 306 -2.69 19.56 -2.22
N ASP A 307 -1.49 19.68 -1.64
CA ASP A 307 -0.23 19.09 -2.11
C ASP A 307 0.24 17.87 -1.29
N GLY A 308 -0.61 17.41 -0.35
CA GLY A 308 -0.28 16.27 0.53
C GLY A 308 0.60 16.63 1.73
N SER A 309 1.01 17.88 1.89
CA SER A 309 1.77 18.33 3.07
C SER A 309 0.91 18.33 4.34
N ALA A 310 1.56 18.19 5.49
CA ALA A 310 0.87 18.27 6.78
C ALA A 310 0.35 19.69 7.03
N TRP A 311 -0.89 19.79 7.49
CA TRP A 311 -1.52 21.05 7.88
C TRP A 311 -1.16 21.40 9.31
N LEU A 312 -0.17 22.27 9.47
CA LEU A 312 0.37 22.68 10.75
C LEU A 312 -0.14 24.08 11.12
N ASP A 313 -0.53 24.28 12.38
CA ASP A 313 -0.80 25.62 12.89
C ASP A 313 0.51 26.40 13.03
N THR A 314 0.43 27.68 12.72
CA THR A 314 1.53 28.63 12.91
C THR A 314 1.63 29.15 14.34
N GLU A 315 0.58 28.96 15.14
CA GLU A 315 0.52 29.38 16.55
C GLU A 315 0.78 28.19 17.48
N GLU A 316 1.64 28.37 18.47
CA GLU A 316 2.07 27.33 19.44
C GLU A 316 0.94 26.80 20.36
N ASN A 317 -0.31 27.20 20.15
CA ASN A 317 -1.40 27.04 21.12
C ASN A 317 -2.36 25.89 20.86
N THR A 318 -2.20 25.08 19.82
CA THR A 318 -3.08 23.91 19.63
C THR A 318 -2.43 22.63 20.10
N ASN A 319 -2.81 22.19 21.28
CA ASN A 319 -2.40 20.89 21.84
C ASN A 319 -3.13 19.70 21.18
N LEU A 320 -3.94 19.96 20.13
CA LEU A 320 -4.73 18.92 19.48
C LEU A 320 -4.06 18.45 18.19
N LYS A 321 -3.86 17.16 18.10
CA LYS A 321 -3.33 16.43 16.95
C LYS A 321 -4.38 15.46 16.41
N LEU A 322 -4.15 14.96 15.20
CA LEU A 322 -5.09 14.12 14.49
C LEU A 322 -4.83 12.62 14.71
N LEU A 323 -5.91 11.89 14.92
CA LEU A 323 -5.98 10.44 14.88
C LEU A 323 -6.81 9.98 13.68
N ARG A 324 -6.39 8.88 13.08
CA ARG A 324 -7.06 8.24 11.94
C ARG A 324 -7.21 6.74 12.16
N GLY A 325 -8.15 6.11 11.43
CA GLY A 325 -8.27 4.66 11.29
C GLY A 325 -9.20 3.96 12.27
N GLY A 326 -9.62 4.58 13.35
CA GLY A 326 -10.39 3.90 14.40
C GLY A 326 -9.52 2.92 15.20
N SER A 327 -10.15 2.15 16.08
CA SER A 327 -9.42 1.17 16.88
C SER A 327 -10.29 -0.02 17.25
N TRP A 328 -9.66 -1.02 17.90
CA TRP A 328 -10.28 -2.28 18.30
C TRP A 328 -11.60 -2.14 19.10
N CYS A 329 -11.80 -1.04 19.84
CA CYS A 329 -12.97 -0.83 20.70
C CYS A 329 -13.98 0.19 20.16
N TYR A 330 -13.75 0.76 18.96
CA TYR A 330 -14.63 1.75 18.36
C TYR A 330 -15.56 1.13 17.30
N ASN A 331 -16.74 1.72 17.13
CA ASN A 331 -17.72 1.32 16.11
C ASN A 331 -17.16 1.47 14.69
N PRO A 332 -17.70 0.76 13.69
CA PRO A 332 -17.21 0.80 12.32
C PRO A 332 -17.20 2.20 11.71
N ASP A 333 -18.14 3.09 12.07
CA ASP A 333 -18.21 4.46 11.55
C ASP A 333 -16.92 5.27 11.85
N TYR A 334 -16.25 4.98 12.96
CA TYR A 334 -14.97 5.59 13.34
C TYR A 334 -13.78 5.00 12.58
N CYS A 335 -13.96 3.83 11.96
CA CYS A 335 -12.92 3.15 11.18
C CYS A 335 -12.95 3.51 9.69
N ARG A 336 -13.85 4.41 9.24
CA ARG A 336 -13.93 4.83 7.82
C ARG A 336 -12.66 5.58 7.40
N SER A 337 -12.33 5.47 6.12
CA SER A 337 -11.15 6.15 5.55
C SER A 337 -11.16 7.66 5.80
N ALA A 338 -12.33 8.31 5.75
CA ALA A 338 -12.48 9.75 5.93
C ALA A 338 -12.59 10.19 7.39
N PHE A 339 -12.88 9.26 8.33
CA PHE A 339 -13.08 9.65 9.71
C PHE A 339 -11.80 10.20 10.33
N ARG A 340 -11.93 11.29 11.07
CA ARG A 340 -10.84 12.04 11.71
C ARG A 340 -11.24 12.44 13.13
N ASP A 341 -10.31 12.37 14.07
CA ASP A 341 -10.59 12.70 15.47
C ASP A 341 -9.47 13.52 16.11
N PRO A 342 -9.82 14.57 16.88
CA PRO A 342 -8.83 15.34 17.64
C PRO A 342 -8.48 14.64 18.95
N TYR A 343 -7.20 14.63 19.27
CA TYR A 343 -6.71 14.18 20.57
C TYR A 343 -5.60 15.09 21.08
N ASN A 344 -5.48 15.20 22.40
CA ASN A 344 -4.40 15.95 22.98
C ASN A 344 -3.06 15.25 22.71
N LEU A 345 -2.05 16.03 22.32
CA LEU A 345 -0.74 15.52 21.91
C LEU A 345 0.01 14.74 23.02
N ASP A 346 -0.42 14.86 24.27
CA ASP A 346 0.12 14.15 25.43
C ASP A 346 -0.72 12.93 25.87
N ASP A 347 -1.87 12.68 25.22
CA ASP A 347 -2.74 11.57 25.55
C ASP A 347 -2.07 10.22 25.36
N LEU A 348 -2.27 9.34 26.34
CA LEU A 348 -1.74 7.97 26.40
C LEU A 348 -2.91 7.00 26.54
N ASN A 349 -3.29 6.29 25.48
CA ASN A 349 -4.41 5.37 25.54
C ASN A 349 -4.04 4.00 24.97
N PHE A 350 -4.64 2.93 25.51
CA PHE A 350 -4.38 1.54 25.13
C PHE A 350 -4.95 1.14 23.75
N ASN A 351 -5.42 2.11 23.01
CA ASN A 351 -5.94 1.95 21.66
C ASN A 351 -5.35 2.99 20.66
N ILE A 352 -4.27 3.69 21.05
CA ILE A 352 -3.60 4.69 20.22
C ILE A 352 -2.15 4.28 19.98
N GLY A 353 -1.81 4.12 18.70
CA GLY A 353 -0.48 3.86 18.18
C GLY A 353 -0.16 4.79 17.02
N PHE A 354 0.67 4.34 16.10
CA PHE A 354 1.05 5.12 14.91
C PHE A 354 1.73 4.24 13.87
N ARG A 355 1.82 4.74 12.63
CA ARG A 355 2.76 4.23 11.63
C ARG A 355 3.69 5.33 11.16
N VAL A 356 4.79 4.95 10.51
CA VAL A 356 5.82 5.88 10.07
C VAL A 356 5.81 6.06 8.56
N VAL A 357 6.22 7.22 8.11
CA VAL A 357 6.48 7.56 6.72
C VAL A 357 7.96 7.88 6.53
N CYS A 358 8.51 7.46 5.42
CA CYS A 358 9.82 7.88 4.93
C CYS A 358 9.61 8.60 3.60
N SER A 359 10.11 9.83 3.50
CA SER A 359 10.12 10.56 2.24
C SER A 359 11.17 9.90 1.34
N GLY A 360 10.76 9.28 0.25
CA GLY A 360 11.66 8.70 -0.72
C GLY A 360 12.39 9.79 -1.49
N ALA A 361 13.63 9.52 -1.90
CA ALA A 361 14.18 10.20 -3.05
C ALA A 361 13.25 9.91 -4.23
N ALA A 362 12.86 10.97 -4.94
CA ALA A 362 11.91 10.91 -6.04
C ALA A 362 12.21 9.72 -6.97
N TRP A 363 11.22 8.90 -7.18
CA TRP A 363 11.18 7.98 -8.29
C TRP A 363 11.05 8.83 -9.55
N THR A 364 12.16 9.14 -10.19
CA THR A 364 12.18 9.69 -11.54
C THR A 364 12.10 8.58 -12.54
#